data_ca4af88609e94c9d557044381dd57303
#
_entry.id   ca4af88609e94c9d557044381dd57303
#
_cell.length_a   1.000
_cell.length_b   1.000
_cell.length_c   1.000
_cell.angle_alpha   90.00
_cell.angle_beta   90.00
_cell.angle_gamma   90.00
#
_symmetry.space_group_name_H-M   'P 1'
#
loop_
_entity.id
_entity.type
_entity.pdbx_description
1 polymer ?
#
loop_
_entity_poly.entity_id
_entity_poly.type
_entity_poly.pdbx_seq_one_letter_code
_entity_poly.pdbx_strand_id
1 'polypeptide(L)'
;MIHAFARASSRDEAATTVRRGFALAWTLACASAAGLLVAAPALADLLFGWGRMQEAALATIAQWARIGAWGLLPQALTAIALAVLAAQGRMRAPVIAYGVALWLLVARGPNDGTELMLWLNWSAAGVCVTALWALRDGLRSWLPARALLAPAAALLLLWMLLPWMGAPSQPPLQLACGVGAGVAVLALAWSASPDLRAALRR
;
A
#
# COMPACT_ATOMS: atom_id res chain seq x y z
N MET A 1 9.41 -13.28 6.92
CA MET A 1 10.48 -12.27 6.77
C MET A 1 11.35 -12.14 8.02
N ILE A 2 10.81 -11.93 9.22
CA ILE A 2 11.59 -11.84 10.48
C ILE A 2 12.51 -13.05 10.68
N HIS A 3 12.01 -14.29 10.45
CA HIS A 3 12.82 -15.51 10.57
C HIS A 3 13.92 -15.63 9.51
N ALA A 4 13.69 -15.12 8.29
CA ALA A 4 14.71 -15.11 7.24
C ALA A 4 15.82 -14.09 7.56
N PHE A 5 15.45 -12.92 8.08
CA PHE A 5 16.41 -11.91 8.51
C PHE A 5 17.26 -12.40 9.70
N ALA A 6 16.65 -13.05 10.69
CA ALA A 6 17.35 -13.60 11.85
C ALA A 6 18.27 -14.77 11.54
N ARG A 7 18.04 -15.49 10.41
CA ARG A 7 18.88 -16.60 9.94
C ARG A 7 19.95 -16.18 8.94
N ALA A 8 19.96 -14.94 8.50
CA ALA A 8 20.94 -14.46 7.54
C ALA A 8 22.35 -14.59 8.13
N SER A 9 23.23 -15.35 7.48
CA SER A 9 24.59 -15.62 7.92
C SER A 9 25.54 -14.45 7.65
N SER A 10 25.12 -13.51 6.77
CA SER A 10 25.89 -12.33 6.41
C SER A 10 25.02 -11.06 6.31
N ARG A 11 25.66 -9.89 6.44
CA ARG A 11 24.99 -8.59 6.24
C ARG A 11 24.39 -8.46 4.83
N ASP A 12 25.04 -9.05 3.83
CA ASP A 12 24.61 -8.96 2.42
C ASP A 12 23.36 -9.81 2.17
N GLU A 13 23.25 -10.98 2.80
CA GLU A 13 22.04 -11.81 2.74
C GLU A 13 20.86 -11.11 3.41
N ALA A 14 21.08 -10.49 4.56
CA ALA A 14 20.06 -9.71 5.27
C ALA A 14 19.59 -8.53 4.41
N ALA A 15 20.52 -7.76 3.82
CA ALA A 15 20.19 -6.64 2.94
C ALA A 15 19.39 -7.09 1.71
N THR A 16 19.78 -8.21 1.09
CA THR A 16 19.06 -8.77 -0.06
C THR A 16 17.65 -9.21 0.31
N THR A 17 17.48 -9.83 1.47
CA THR A 17 16.15 -10.26 1.97
C THR A 17 15.24 -9.06 2.23
N VAL A 18 15.75 -8.03 2.88
CA VAL A 18 15.00 -6.79 3.15
C VAL A 18 14.63 -6.09 1.84
N ARG A 19 15.57 -5.96 0.92
CA ARG A 19 15.36 -5.35 -0.40
C ARG A 19 14.26 -6.04 -1.20
N ARG A 20 14.25 -7.38 -1.22
CA ARG A 20 13.18 -8.17 -1.85
C ARG A 20 11.84 -7.96 -1.16
N GLY A 21 11.85 -7.90 0.18
CA GLY A 21 10.66 -7.62 0.95
C GLY A 21 10.03 -6.27 0.60
N PHE A 22 10.83 -5.20 0.53
CA PHE A 22 10.35 -3.89 0.11
C PHE A 22 9.79 -3.92 -1.31
N ALA A 23 10.47 -4.58 -2.26
CA ALA A 23 10.01 -4.71 -3.63
C ALA A 23 8.65 -5.42 -3.72
N LEU A 24 8.50 -6.56 -3.04
CA LEU A 24 7.26 -7.34 -3.04
C LEU A 24 6.11 -6.59 -2.37
N ALA A 25 6.32 -6.09 -1.16
CA ALA A 25 5.27 -5.41 -0.40
C ALA A 25 4.77 -4.16 -1.14
N TRP A 26 5.68 -3.36 -1.69
CA TRP A 26 5.34 -2.18 -2.47
C TRP A 26 4.57 -2.53 -3.74
N THR A 27 5.04 -3.52 -4.50
CA THR A 27 4.38 -3.93 -5.74
C THR A 27 2.97 -4.47 -5.47
N LEU A 28 2.81 -5.28 -4.43
CA LEU A 28 1.49 -5.78 -4.01
C LEU A 28 0.58 -4.64 -3.55
N ALA A 29 1.10 -3.67 -2.80
CA ALA A 29 0.33 -2.50 -2.38
C ALA A 29 -0.13 -1.65 -3.58
N CYS A 30 0.76 -1.40 -4.56
CA CYS A 30 0.39 -0.69 -5.79
C CYS A 30 -0.67 -1.45 -6.61
N ALA A 31 -0.53 -2.77 -6.74
CA ALA A 31 -1.49 -3.61 -7.45
C ALA A 31 -2.85 -3.63 -6.73
N SER A 32 -2.86 -3.77 -5.41
CA SER A 32 -4.09 -3.73 -4.59
C SER A 32 -4.76 -2.35 -4.65
N ALA A 33 -3.97 -1.27 -4.58
CA ALA A 33 -4.50 0.08 -4.74
C ALA A 33 -5.09 0.30 -6.13
N ALA A 34 -4.44 -0.16 -7.19
CA ALA A 34 -4.95 -0.09 -8.55
C ALA A 34 -6.27 -0.83 -8.71
N GLY A 35 -6.35 -2.06 -8.19
CA GLY A 35 -7.58 -2.85 -8.18
C GLY A 35 -8.71 -2.16 -7.43
N LEU A 36 -8.41 -1.62 -6.24
CA LEU A 36 -9.39 -0.95 -5.40
C LEU A 36 -9.87 0.38 -6.00
N LEU A 37 -9.01 1.17 -6.63
CA LEU A 37 -9.40 2.41 -7.31
C LEU A 37 -10.45 2.16 -8.40
N VAL A 38 -10.32 1.05 -9.15
CA VAL A 38 -11.25 0.68 -10.23
C VAL A 38 -12.49 -0.01 -9.69
N ALA A 39 -12.33 -1.00 -8.81
CA ALA A 39 -13.41 -1.90 -8.38
C ALA A 39 -14.19 -1.37 -7.16
N ALA A 40 -13.82 -0.24 -6.56
CA ALA A 40 -14.45 0.24 -5.32
C ALA A 40 -15.99 0.30 -5.36
N PRO A 41 -16.65 0.79 -6.43
CA PRO A 41 -18.11 0.79 -6.46
C PRO A 41 -18.72 -0.61 -6.48
N ALA A 42 -18.16 -1.51 -7.30
CA ALA A 42 -18.65 -2.89 -7.38
C ALA A 42 -18.37 -3.68 -6.10
N LEU A 43 -17.27 -3.39 -5.38
CA LEU A 43 -16.98 -3.98 -4.09
C LEU A 43 -17.95 -3.47 -3.01
N ALA A 44 -18.27 -2.17 -3.02
CA ALA A 44 -19.25 -1.61 -2.12
C ALA A 44 -20.64 -2.26 -2.32
N ASP A 45 -21.06 -2.42 -3.58
CA ASP A 45 -22.30 -3.08 -3.94
C ASP A 45 -22.28 -4.56 -3.55
N LEU A 46 -21.23 -5.30 -3.86
CA LEU A 46 -21.08 -6.72 -3.53
C LEU A 46 -21.11 -6.98 -2.02
N LEU A 47 -20.45 -6.14 -1.22
CA LEU A 47 -20.32 -6.36 0.22
C LEU A 47 -21.52 -5.83 1.02
N PHE A 48 -22.14 -4.74 0.56
CA PHE A 48 -23.17 -4.03 1.32
C PHE A 48 -24.50 -3.88 0.57
N GLY A 49 -24.56 -4.16 -0.74
CA GLY A 49 -25.77 -4.03 -1.56
C GLY A 49 -26.87 -5.05 -1.25
N TRP A 50 -26.58 -6.10 -0.48
CA TRP A 50 -27.53 -7.13 -0.07
C TRP A 50 -28.57 -6.67 0.97
N GLY A 51 -28.37 -5.50 1.55
CA GLY A 51 -29.21 -4.94 2.59
C GLY A 51 -30.16 -3.83 2.09
N ARG A 52 -30.71 -3.07 3.06
CA ARG A 52 -31.51 -1.87 2.79
C ARG A 52 -30.65 -0.60 2.63
N MET A 53 -29.40 -0.76 2.21
CA MET A 53 -28.49 0.39 2.09
C MET A 53 -28.86 1.22 0.86
N GLN A 54 -28.94 2.52 1.03
CA GLN A 54 -29.27 3.44 -0.04
C GLN A 54 -28.08 3.59 -1.00
N GLU A 55 -28.33 3.83 -2.28
CA GLU A 55 -27.28 4.04 -3.29
C GLU A 55 -26.27 5.15 -2.91
N ALA A 56 -26.75 6.21 -2.27
CA ALA A 56 -25.90 7.29 -1.77
C ALA A 56 -24.88 6.79 -0.72
N ALA A 57 -25.28 5.87 0.15
CA ALA A 57 -24.38 5.26 1.14
C ALA A 57 -23.32 4.35 0.48
N LEU A 58 -23.72 3.56 -0.51
CA LEU A 58 -22.81 2.73 -1.29
C LEU A 58 -21.78 3.57 -2.06
N ALA A 59 -22.23 4.69 -2.67
CA ALA A 59 -21.34 5.64 -3.33
C ALA A 59 -20.32 6.25 -2.35
N THR A 60 -20.76 6.58 -1.14
CA THR A 60 -19.89 7.12 -0.09
C THR A 60 -18.85 6.09 0.35
N ILE A 61 -19.23 4.84 0.56
CA ILE A 61 -18.31 3.74 0.90
C ILE A 61 -17.29 3.52 -0.23
N ALA A 62 -17.72 3.54 -1.48
CA ALA A 62 -16.86 3.42 -2.64
C ALA A 62 -15.83 4.58 -2.70
N GLN A 63 -16.26 5.80 -2.38
CA GLN A 63 -15.38 6.96 -2.29
C GLN A 63 -14.32 6.77 -1.19
N TRP A 64 -14.72 6.35 0.01
CA TRP A 64 -13.80 6.08 1.11
C TRP A 64 -12.80 4.98 0.77
N ALA A 65 -13.25 3.92 0.10
CA ALA A 65 -12.37 2.85 -0.37
C ALA A 65 -11.33 3.36 -1.37
N ARG A 66 -11.71 4.25 -2.30
CA ARG A 66 -10.77 4.89 -3.24
C ARG A 66 -9.75 5.77 -2.53
N ILE A 67 -10.18 6.58 -1.55
CA ILE A 67 -9.26 7.40 -0.74
C ILE A 67 -8.35 6.50 0.08
N GLY A 68 -8.90 5.48 0.74
CA GLY A 68 -8.15 4.52 1.56
C GLY A 68 -7.13 3.70 0.77
N ALA A 69 -7.35 3.49 -0.53
CA ALA A 69 -6.42 2.77 -1.40
C ALA A 69 -5.00 3.36 -1.38
N TRP A 70 -4.88 4.68 -1.29
CA TRP A 70 -3.58 5.36 -1.19
C TRP A 70 -2.86 5.08 0.12
N GLY A 71 -3.58 4.81 1.19
CA GLY A 71 -3.02 4.42 2.48
C GLY A 71 -2.31 3.06 2.47
N LEU A 72 -2.62 2.17 1.51
CA LEU A 72 -1.95 0.88 1.38
C LEU A 72 -0.45 1.02 1.10
N LEU A 73 -0.06 2.07 0.37
CA LEU A 73 1.33 2.29 -0.04
C LEU A 73 2.25 2.54 1.18
N PRO A 74 2.01 3.58 2.01
CA PRO A 74 2.84 3.81 3.17
C PRO A 74 2.74 2.67 4.19
N GLN A 75 1.58 2.01 4.33
CA GLN A 75 1.42 0.88 5.24
C GLN A 75 2.29 -0.32 4.83
N ALA A 76 2.39 -0.64 3.54
CA ALA A 76 3.23 -1.72 3.04
C ALA A 76 4.73 -1.48 3.34
N LEU A 77 5.22 -0.26 3.11
CA LEU A 77 6.59 0.11 3.45
C LEU A 77 6.83 0.08 4.96
N THR A 78 5.87 0.59 5.74
CA THR A 78 5.92 0.58 7.20
C THR A 78 6.01 -0.84 7.74
N ALA A 79 5.22 -1.78 7.21
CA ALA A 79 5.23 -3.17 7.67
C ALA A 79 6.63 -3.82 7.55
N ILE A 80 7.32 -3.58 6.44
CA ILE A 80 8.69 -4.07 6.25
C ILE A 80 9.67 -3.33 7.16
N ALA A 81 9.56 -2.00 7.24
CA ALA A 81 10.41 -1.20 8.10
C ALA A 81 10.30 -1.63 9.57
N LEU A 82 9.08 -1.86 10.05
CA LEU A 82 8.82 -2.33 11.42
C LEU A 82 9.42 -3.72 11.66
N ALA A 83 9.29 -4.64 10.70
CA ALA A 83 9.89 -5.97 10.80
C ALA A 83 11.42 -5.90 10.98
N VAL A 84 12.08 -5.00 10.23
CA VAL A 84 13.53 -4.79 10.35
C VAL A 84 13.89 -4.10 11.67
N LEU A 85 13.16 -3.05 12.06
CA LEU A 85 13.38 -2.34 13.33
C LEU A 85 13.16 -3.25 14.54
N ALA A 86 12.14 -4.12 14.49
CA ALA A 86 11.90 -5.11 15.53
C ALA A 86 13.07 -6.09 15.66
N ALA A 87 13.60 -6.60 14.55
CA ALA A 87 14.77 -7.45 14.55
C ALA A 87 16.05 -6.77 15.09
N GLN A 88 16.12 -5.43 14.98
CA GLN A 88 17.21 -4.61 15.52
C GLN A 88 16.97 -4.13 16.96
N GLY A 89 15.81 -4.40 17.56
CA GLY A 89 15.43 -3.89 18.88
C GLY A 89 15.17 -2.37 18.92
N ARG A 90 14.94 -1.73 17.76
CA ARG A 90 14.82 -0.26 17.60
C ARG A 90 13.37 0.20 17.42
N MET A 91 12.45 -0.28 18.28
CA MET A 91 11.01 0.00 18.13
C MET A 91 10.54 1.32 18.73
N ARG A 92 11.39 2.07 19.44
CA ARG A 92 10.97 3.30 20.15
C ARG A 92 10.39 4.36 19.21
N ALA A 93 11.08 4.68 18.12
CA ALA A 93 10.64 5.72 17.19
C ALA A 93 9.30 5.40 16.49
N PRO A 94 9.07 4.20 15.94
CA PRO A 94 7.76 3.83 15.40
C PRO A 94 6.63 3.87 16.44
N VAL A 95 6.87 3.38 17.65
CA VAL A 95 5.84 3.38 18.73
C VAL A 95 5.42 4.81 19.06
N ILE A 96 6.38 5.73 19.20
CA ILE A 96 6.10 7.15 19.43
C ILE A 96 5.33 7.73 18.24
N ALA A 97 5.72 7.42 16.99
CA ALA A 97 5.05 7.91 15.80
C ALA A 97 3.58 7.46 15.73
N TYR A 98 3.29 6.19 16.03
CA TYR A 98 1.91 5.70 16.14
C TYR A 98 1.12 6.39 17.25
N GLY A 99 1.74 6.59 18.43
CA GLY A 99 1.12 7.31 19.53
C GLY A 99 0.75 8.75 19.16
N VAL A 100 1.68 9.46 18.50
CA VAL A 100 1.44 10.82 18.02
C VAL A 100 0.36 10.84 16.94
N ALA A 101 0.39 9.91 15.99
CA ALA A 101 -0.61 9.81 14.94
C ALA A 101 -2.01 9.57 15.51
N LEU A 102 -2.13 8.67 16.48
CA LEU A 102 -3.39 8.40 17.17
C LEU A 102 -3.87 9.63 17.96
N TRP A 103 -2.97 10.28 18.71
CA TRP A 103 -3.30 11.49 19.45
C TRP A 103 -3.79 12.62 18.53
N LEU A 104 -3.11 12.84 17.40
CA LEU A 104 -3.52 13.84 16.42
C LEU A 104 -4.90 13.53 15.85
N LEU A 105 -5.17 12.27 15.53
CA LEU A 105 -6.46 11.83 15.00
C LEU A 105 -7.59 12.12 15.99
N VAL A 106 -7.38 11.78 17.27
CA VAL A 106 -8.36 12.02 18.34
C VAL A 106 -8.52 13.54 18.63
N ALA A 107 -7.42 14.27 18.72
CA ALA A 107 -7.44 15.70 19.01
C ALA A 107 -8.08 16.53 17.89
N ARG A 108 -7.91 16.10 16.63
CA ARG A 108 -8.47 16.79 15.47
C ARG A 108 -9.97 16.55 15.31
N GLY A 109 -10.45 15.35 15.70
CA GLY A 109 -11.88 15.02 15.64
C GLY A 109 -12.46 15.19 14.24
N PRO A 110 -12.18 14.30 13.26
CA PRO A 110 -12.65 14.45 11.89
C PRO A 110 -14.17 14.55 11.85
N ASN A 111 -14.70 15.51 11.07
CA ASN A 111 -16.14 15.82 11.03
C ASN A 111 -16.92 14.83 10.17
N ASP A 112 -16.26 14.19 9.21
CA ASP A 112 -16.88 13.20 8.32
C ASP A 112 -15.92 12.05 7.98
N GLY A 113 -16.47 10.99 7.35
CA GLY A 113 -15.68 9.81 6.97
C GLY A 113 -14.64 10.09 5.90
N THR A 114 -14.82 11.08 5.05
CA THR A 114 -13.84 11.46 4.01
C THR A 114 -12.63 12.11 4.66
N GLU A 115 -12.87 13.04 5.56
CA GLU A 115 -11.82 13.69 6.36
C GLU A 115 -11.07 12.65 7.19
N LEU A 116 -11.78 11.70 7.81
CA LEU A 116 -11.18 10.59 8.55
C LEU A 116 -10.25 9.76 7.67
N MET A 117 -10.67 9.37 6.46
CA MET A 117 -9.82 8.60 5.54
C MET A 117 -8.57 9.36 5.11
N LEU A 118 -8.67 10.66 4.87
CA LEU A 118 -7.53 11.51 4.56
C LEU A 118 -6.55 11.58 5.74
N TRP A 119 -7.05 11.79 6.96
CA TRP A 119 -6.21 11.82 8.17
C TRP A 119 -5.53 10.49 8.43
N LEU A 120 -6.21 9.36 8.20
CA LEU A 120 -5.61 8.02 8.29
C LEU A 120 -4.47 7.84 7.29
N ASN A 121 -4.64 8.30 6.04
CA ASN A 121 -3.59 8.23 5.03
C ASN A 121 -2.39 9.11 5.38
N TRP A 122 -2.61 10.34 5.85
CA TRP A 122 -1.55 11.23 6.30
C TRP A 122 -0.82 10.68 7.52
N SER A 123 -1.56 10.10 8.47
CA SER A 123 -0.98 9.43 9.64
C SER A 123 -0.12 8.24 9.24
N ALA A 124 -0.60 7.41 8.33
CA ALA A 124 0.16 6.27 7.80
C ALA A 124 1.44 6.74 7.08
N ALA A 125 1.36 7.83 6.29
CA ALA A 125 2.52 8.42 5.64
C ALA A 125 3.53 8.96 6.65
N GLY A 126 3.08 9.64 7.70
CA GLY A 126 3.95 10.15 8.77
C GLY A 126 4.68 9.04 9.53
N VAL A 127 3.95 7.97 9.88
CA VAL A 127 4.55 6.77 10.51
C VAL A 127 5.56 6.10 9.57
N CYS A 128 5.22 5.97 8.28
CA CYS A 128 6.11 5.43 7.27
C CYS A 128 7.43 6.21 7.20
N VAL A 129 7.35 7.54 7.07
CA VAL A 129 8.53 8.41 7.03
C VAL A 129 9.38 8.25 8.27
N THR A 130 8.76 8.22 9.46
CA THR A 130 9.48 8.04 10.74
C THR A 130 10.15 6.67 10.82
N ALA A 131 9.48 5.60 10.39
CA ALA A 131 10.04 4.25 10.38
C ALA A 131 11.22 4.14 9.39
N LEU A 132 11.08 4.70 8.19
CA LEU A 132 12.16 4.74 7.19
C LEU A 132 13.34 5.61 7.67
N TRP A 133 13.06 6.75 8.31
CA TRP A 133 14.11 7.58 8.90
C TRP A 133 14.87 6.85 10.01
N ALA A 134 14.20 6.06 10.82
CA ALA A 134 14.85 5.22 11.84
C ALA A 134 15.77 4.15 11.22
N LEU A 135 15.56 3.79 9.94
CA LEU A 135 16.38 2.84 9.16
C LEU A 135 17.45 3.52 8.29
N ARG A 136 17.62 4.86 8.37
CA ARG A 136 18.46 5.67 7.46
C ARG A 136 19.86 5.10 7.20
N ASP A 137 20.49 4.46 8.18
CA ASP A 137 21.85 3.95 8.10
C ASP A 137 22.01 2.80 7.06
N GLY A 138 20.92 2.07 6.78
CA GLY A 138 20.87 1.00 5.77
C GLY A 138 19.95 1.28 4.58
N LEU A 139 19.20 2.37 4.61
CA LEU A 139 18.09 2.63 3.70
C LEU A 139 18.50 2.62 2.22
N ARG A 140 19.65 3.21 1.88
CA ARG A 140 20.15 3.28 0.50
C ARG A 140 20.45 1.90 -0.09
N SER A 141 20.91 0.95 0.72
CA SER A 141 21.19 -0.43 0.29
C SER A 141 19.93 -1.29 0.24
N TRP A 142 18.91 -0.95 1.02
CA TRP A 142 17.69 -1.76 1.19
C TRP A 142 16.53 -1.34 0.29
N LEU A 143 16.50 -0.08 -0.18
CA LEU A 143 15.44 0.40 -1.07
C LEU A 143 15.79 0.16 -2.54
N PRO A 144 15.08 -0.74 -3.23
CA PRO A 144 15.28 -0.98 -4.65
C PRO A 144 14.55 0.09 -5.48
N ALA A 145 15.19 1.23 -5.74
CA ALA A 145 14.55 2.37 -6.38
C ALA A 145 13.79 2.00 -7.69
N ARG A 146 14.39 1.17 -8.55
CA ARG A 146 13.73 0.71 -9.80
C ARG A 146 12.50 -0.14 -9.53
N ALA A 147 12.53 -1.00 -8.51
CA ALA A 147 11.40 -1.85 -8.14
C ALA A 147 10.28 -1.05 -7.48
N LEU A 148 10.57 0.14 -6.91
CA LEU A 148 9.57 1.03 -6.34
C LEU A 148 8.97 1.96 -7.40
N LEU A 149 9.77 2.47 -8.33
CA LEU A 149 9.32 3.45 -9.32
C LEU A 149 8.38 2.86 -10.37
N ALA A 150 8.65 1.65 -10.88
CA ALA A 150 7.85 1.04 -11.94
C ALA A 150 6.38 0.81 -11.54
N PRO A 151 6.06 0.14 -10.42
CA PRO A 151 4.66 -0.04 -10.00
C PRO A 151 4.00 1.27 -9.58
N ALA A 152 4.75 2.23 -8.99
CA ALA A 152 4.22 3.54 -8.67
C ALA A 152 3.85 4.34 -9.93
N ALA A 153 4.70 4.33 -10.95
CA ALA A 153 4.40 4.97 -12.23
C ALA A 153 3.18 4.34 -12.91
N ALA A 154 3.07 3.01 -12.90
CA ALA A 154 1.92 2.31 -13.44
C ALA A 154 0.61 2.67 -12.71
N LEU A 155 0.65 2.74 -11.37
CA LEU A 155 -0.49 3.17 -10.56
C LEU A 155 -0.89 4.63 -10.84
N LEU A 156 0.08 5.54 -10.94
CA LEU A 156 -0.17 6.94 -11.26
C LEU A 156 -0.75 7.12 -12.67
N LEU A 157 -0.23 6.39 -13.65
CA LEU A 157 -0.79 6.39 -15.02
C LEU A 157 -2.23 5.89 -15.02
N LEU A 158 -2.51 4.79 -14.32
CA LEU A 158 -3.87 4.29 -14.19
C LEU A 158 -4.78 5.33 -13.54
N TRP A 159 -4.33 5.96 -12.46
CA TRP A 159 -5.12 7.01 -11.78
C TRP A 159 -5.40 8.21 -12.68
N MET A 160 -4.43 8.65 -13.49
CA MET A 160 -4.60 9.72 -14.47
C MET A 160 -5.57 9.34 -15.59
N LEU A 161 -5.58 8.07 -16.02
CA LEU A 161 -6.45 7.59 -17.08
C LEU A 161 -7.88 7.27 -16.59
N LEU A 162 -8.05 7.02 -15.30
CA LEU A 162 -9.33 6.60 -14.72
C LEU A 162 -10.52 7.54 -15.06
N PRO A 163 -10.38 8.88 -15.08
CA PRO A 163 -11.47 9.78 -15.48
C PRO A 163 -11.88 9.66 -16.95
N TRP A 164 -10.96 9.19 -17.81
CA TRP A 164 -11.18 9.04 -19.24
C TRP A 164 -11.72 7.65 -19.62
N MET A 165 -11.51 6.68 -18.75
CA MET A 165 -11.95 5.30 -18.90
C MET A 165 -13.37 5.15 -18.38
N GLY A 166 -14.41 5.56 -19.06
CA GLY A 166 -15.78 5.44 -18.56
C GLY A 166 -16.01 4.19 -17.69
N ALA A 167 -16.61 4.36 -16.53
CA ALA A 167 -16.83 3.24 -15.62
C ALA A 167 -17.83 2.25 -16.24
N PRO A 168 -17.51 0.95 -16.32
CA PRO A 168 -18.48 -0.05 -16.78
C PRO A 168 -19.72 0.01 -15.89
N SER A 169 -20.91 -0.09 -16.50
CA SER A 169 -22.18 -0.04 -15.77
C SER A 169 -22.48 -1.33 -15.00
N GLN A 170 -21.83 -2.44 -15.34
CA GLN A 170 -22.08 -3.75 -14.73
C GLN A 170 -21.07 -4.05 -13.60
N PRO A 171 -21.52 -4.36 -12.37
CA PRO A 171 -20.64 -4.67 -11.25
C PRO A 171 -19.61 -5.79 -11.52
N PRO A 172 -19.97 -6.94 -12.16
CA PRO A 172 -19.00 -7.99 -12.43
C PRO A 172 -17.89 -7.53 -13.39
N LEU A 173 -18.21 -6.66 -14.35
CA LEU A 173 -17.23 -6.11 -15.28
C LEU A 173 -16.29 -5.12 -14.57
N GLN A 174 -16.80 -4.32 -13.63
CA GLN A 174 -15.95 -3.44 -12.80
C GLN A 174 -14.97 -4.24 -11.94
N LEU A 175 -15.43 -5.36 -11.34
CA LEU A 175 -14.55 -6.26 -10.59
C LEU A 175 -13.47 -6.86 -11.49
N ALA A 176 -13.85 -7.35 -12.68
CA ALA A 176 -12.90 -7.88 -13.65
C ALA A 176 -11.87 -6.83 -14.09
N CYS A 177 -12.31 -5.59 -14.35
CA CYS A 177 -11.42 -4.46 -14.65
C CYS A 177 -10.48 -4.13 -13.49
N GLY A 178 -10.97 -4.17 -12.24
CA GLY A 178 -10.15 -3.97 -11.06
C GLY A 178 -9.06 -5.04 -10.90
N VAL A 179 -9.43 -6.31 -11.07
CA VAL A 179 -8.46 -7.41 -11.08
C VAL A 179 -7.45 -7.23 -12.22
N GLY A 180 -7.93 -6.90 -13.42
CA GLY A 180 -7.09 -6.62 -14.59
C GLY A 180 -6.09 -5.48 -14.33
N ALA A 181 -6.53 -4.38 -13.70
CA ALA A 181 -5.67 -3.27 -13.33
C ALA A 181 -4.57 -3.69 -12.34
N GLY A 182 -4.92 -4.46 -11.30
CA GLY A 182 -3.95 -5.01 -10.36
C GLY A 182 -2.93 -5.93 -11.05
N VAL A 183 -3.41 -6.84 -11.89
CA VAL A 183 -2.54 -7.75 -12.67
C VAL A 183 -1.64 -6.98 -13.63
N ALA A 184 -2.13 -5.93 -14.28
CA ALA A 184 -1.33 -5.09 -15.18
C ALA A 184 -0.17 -4.40 -14.41
N VAL A 185 -0.44 -3.84 -13.22
CA VAL A 185 0.60 -3.26 -12.36
C VAL A 185 1.63 -4.33 -11.96
N LEU A 186 1.18 -5.53 -11.58
CA LEU A 186 2.09 -6.65 -11.26
C LEU A 186 2.96 -7.05 -12.45
N ALA A 187 2.37 -7.17 -13.63
CA ALA A 187 3.08 -7.56 -14.85
C ALA A 187 4.14 -6.51 -15.26
N LEU A 188 3.78 -5.22 -15.20
CA LEU A 188 4.70 -4.12 -15.46
C LEU A 188 5.84 -4.08 -14.44
N ALA A 189 5.54 -4.24 -13.15
CA ALA A 189 6.55 -4.29 -12.10
C ALA A 189 7.49 -5.49 -12.29
N TRP A 190 6.95 -6.66 -12.65
CA TRP A 190 7.70 -7.87 -12.94
C TRP A 190 8.66 -7.68 -14.12
N SER A 191 8.20 -7.09 -15.21
CA SER A 191 9.02 -6.86 -16.40
C SER A 191 10.15 -5.86 -16.14
N ALA A 192 9.87 -4.83 -15.34
CA ALA A 192 10.80 -3.74 -15.06
C ALA A 192 11.84 -4.06 -13.95
N SER A 193 11.53 -4.99 -13.03
CA SER A 193 12.37 -5.22 -11.84
C SER A 193 13.04 -6.60 -11.80
N PRO A 194 14.37 -6.66 -11.92
CA PRO A 194 15.12 -7.92 -11.70
C PRO A 194 15.03 -8.41 -10.25
N ASP A 195 14.93 -7.49 -9.28
CA ASP A 195 14.80 -7.82 -7.86
C ASP A 195 13.52 -8.62 -7.58
N LEU A 196 12.41 -8.21 -8.24
CA LEU A 196 11.12 -8.88 -8.12
C LEU A 196 11.17 -10.29 -8.73
N ARG A 197 11.79 -10.42 -9.91
CA ARG A 197 11.99 -11.72 -10.57
C ARG A 197 12.83 -12.66 -9.73
N ALA A 198 13.86 -12.15 -9.07
CA ALA A 198 14.72 -12.94 -8.19
C ALA A 198 14.02 -13.32 -6.87
N ALA A 199 13.04 -12.55 -6.42
CA ALA A 199 12.28 -12.82 -5.19
C ALA A 199 11.31 -14.00 -5.34
N LEU A 200 10.75 -14.21 -6.54
CA LEU A 200 9.71 -15.21 -6.82
C LEU A 200 10.28 -16.54 -7.40
N ARG A 201 11.57 -16.61 -7.75
CA ARG A 201 12.22 -17.82 -8.26
C ARG A 201 12.69 -18.80 -7.19
N ARG A 202 12.44 -18.52 -5.92
CA ARG A 202 12.76 -19.38 -4.76
C ARG A 202 11.49 -19.81 -4.04
#